data_70e9151bbfb8253d6ba51d4d4dcbfa97
#
_entry.id   70e9151bbfb8253d6ba51d4d4dcbfa97
#
_cell.length_a   1.000
_cell.length_b   1.000
_cell.length_c   1.000
_cell.angle_alpha   90.00
_cell.angle_beta   90.00
_cell.angle_gamma   90.00
#
_symmetry.space_group_name_H-M   'P 1'
#
loop_
_entity.id
_entity.type
_entity.pdbx_description
1 polymer ?
#
loop_
_entity_poly.entity_id
_entity_poly.type
_entity_poly.pdbx_seq_one_letter_code
_entity_poly.pdbx_strand_id
1 'polypeptide(L)'
;MSRSALCAIGLALLTAARAEAQRTWQADVQIQSLDVSQLDQSLVARVVVYSDNHDDARAVHLEILLPLGVGVTRTAMGCSASASPPGVSELRAKVLCDMGTLPVHAAREVFVITTLPPAGTPKTFGVFASSDTPDPRPANNFAERTLP
;
A
#
# COMPACT_ATOMS: atom_id res chain seq x y z
N MET A 1 13.22 83.00 -17.18
CA MET A 1 12.41 82.12 -16.30
C MET A 1 12.25 80.76 -17.00
N SER A 2 13.11 79.83 -16.66
CA SER A 2 13.11 78.47 -17.26
C SER A 2 12.67 77.45 -16.20
N ARG A 3 11.60 76.72 -16.47
CA ARG A 3 11.16 75.66 -15.61
C ARG A 3 11.56 74.32 -16.22
N SER A 4 12.56 73.69 -15.62
CA SER A 4 13.03 72.32 -15.95
C SER A 4 12.02 71.35 -15.41
N ALA A 5 11.40 70.53 -16.25
CA ALA A 5 10.59 69.40 -15.90
C ALA A 5 11.51 68.16 -15.75
N LEU A 6 11.63 67.65 -14.52
CA LEU A 6 12.27 66.35 -14.23
C LEU A 6 11.26 65.23 -14.54
N CYS A 7 11.56 64.46 -15.54
CA CYS A 7 10.85 63.21 -15.86
C CYS A 7 11.40 62.08 -15.03
N ALA A 8 10.67 61.66 -14.00
CA ALA A 8 11.04 60.48 -13.20
C ALA A 8 10.57 59.21 -13.93
N ILE A 9 11.54 58.47 -14.48
CA ILE A 9 11.26 57.17 -15.06
C ILE A 9 11.22 56.15 -13.92
N GLY A 10 10.04 55.75 -13.53
CA GLY A 10 9.80 54.67 -12.58
C GLY A 10 10.08 53.33 -13.23
N LEU A 11 11.20 52.72 -12.88
CA LEU A 11 11.53 51.35 -13.30
C LEU A 11 10.70 50.37 -12.46
N ALA A 12 9.60 49.89 -13.01
CA ALA A 12 8.80 48.83 -12.41
C ALA A 12 9.54 47.51 -12.62
N LEU A 13 10.24 47.04 -11.58
CA LEU A 13 10.77 45.70 -11.49
C LEU A 13 9.62 44.72 -11.34
N LEU A 14 9.17 44.16 -12.47
CA LEU A 14 8.33 42.95 -12.48
C LEU A 14 9.13 41.76 -11.97
N THR A 15 9.06 41.50 -10.67
CA THR A 15 9.47 40.22 -10.11
C THR A 15 8.45 39.17 -10.55
N ALA A 16 8.73 38.52 -11.68
CA ALA A 16 8.03 37.30 -12.04
C ALA A 16 8.38 36.24 -10.99
N ALA A 17 7.55 36.09 -9.99
CA ALA A 17 7.59 34.93 -9.12
C ALA A 17 7.34 33.70 -10.01
N ARG A 18 8.42 32.98 -10.33
CA ARG A 18 8.31 31.64 -10.88
C ARG A 18 7.63 30.79 -9.80
N ALA A 19 6.37 30.50 -10.00
CA ALA A 19 5.72 29.41 -9.30
C ALA A 19 6.43 28.14 -9.77
N GLU A 20 7.45 27.71 -9.02
CA GLU A 20 7.96 26.35 -9.14
C GLU A 20 6.77 25.45 -8.84
N ALA A 21 6.27 24.78 -9.86
CA ALA A 21 5.27 23.75 -9.70
C ALA A 21 5.87 22.73 -8.73
N GLN A 22 5.41 22.72 -7.49
CA GLN A 22 5.84 21.74 -6.50
C GLN A 22 5.54 20.37 -7.10
N ARG A 23 6.59 19.64 -7.43
CA ARG A 23 6.47 18.26 -7.91
C ARG A 23 5.78 17.47 -6.82
N THR A 24 4.55 17.05 -7.08
CA THR A 24 3.83 16.12 -6.21
C THR A 24 4.43 14.74 -6.39
N TRP A 25 5.02 14.21 -5.33
CA TRP A 25 5.48 12.82 -5.29
C TRP A 25 4.27 11.91 -5.37
N GLN A 26 4.31 10.94 -6.28
CA GLN A 26 3.22 9.99 -6.48
C GLN A 26 3.78 8.62 -6.83
N ALA A 27 3.31 7.60 -6.13
CA ALA A 27 3.58 6.21 -6.42
C ALA A 27 2.26 5.43 -6.43
N ASP A 28 2.06 4.62 -7.45
CA ASP A 28 0.91 3.73 -7.58
C ASP A 28 1.29 2.36 -7.02
N VAL A 29 0.87 2.10 -5.79
CA VAL A 29 1.06 0.81 -5.14
C VAL A 29 -0.14 -0.07 -5.46
N GLN A 30 0.08 -1.24 -6.05
CA GLN A 30 -1.02 -2.10 -6.44
C GLN A 30 -0.82 -3.56 -6.01
N ILE A 31 -1.90 -4.26 -5.76
CA ILE A 31 -1.88 -5.71 -5.61
C ILE A 31 -1.85 -6.32 -7.02
N GLN A 32 -0.68 -6.77 -7.43
CA GLN A 32 -0.49 -7.38 -8.75
C GLN A 32 -1.09 -8.78 -8.82
N SER A 33 -0.95 -9.56 -7.74
CA SER A 33 -1.61 -10.86 -7.61
C SER A 33 -1.90 -11.21 -6.16
N LEU A 34 -2.96 -11.99 -5.96
CA LEU A 34 -3.29 -12.72 -4.74
C LEU A 34 -3.62 -14.16 -5.13
N ASP A 35 -2.65 -15.05 -4.89
CA ASP A 35 -2.78 -16.48 -5.14
C ASP A 35 -2.97 -17.22 -3.83
N VAL A 36 -4.07 -17.96 -3.73
CA VAL A 36 -4.39 -18.77 -2.55
C VAL A 36 -4.51 -20.22 -2.99
N SER A 37 -3.83 -21.10 -2.26
CA SER A 37 -3.87 -22.55 -2.49
C SER A 37 -4.00 -23.30 -1.17
N GLN A 38 -4.57 -24.49 -1.23
CA GLN A 38 -4.55 -25.42 -0.12
C GLN A 38 -3.45 -26.45 -0.36
N LEU A 39 -2.60 -26.64 0.63
CA LEU A 39 -1.54 -27.63 0.64
C LEU A 39 -1.69 -28.46 1.93
N ASP A 40 -2.10 -29.72 1.80
CA ASP A 40 -2.41 -30.60 2.91
C ASP A 40 -3.39 -29.98 3.92
N GLN A 41 -2.93 -29.78 5.17
CA GLN A 41 -3.71 -29.16 6.25
C GLN A 41 -3.45 -27.67 6.42
N SER A 42 -2.96 -27.01 5.38
CA SER A 42 -2.62 -25.59 5.40
C SER A 42 -3.21 -24.84 4.22
N LEU A 43 -3.46 -23.54 4.43
CA LEU A 43 -3.67 -22.59 3.34
C LEU A 43 -2.40 -21.78 3.15
N VAL A 44 -2.05 -21.55 1.90
CA VAL A 44 -0.92 -20.71 1.51
C VAL A 44 -1.47 -19.56 0.68
N ALA A 45 -1.29 -18.34 1.15
CA ALA A 45 -1.57 -17.14 0.37
C ALA A 45 -0.23 -16.49 -0.03
N ARG A 46 -0.11 -16.15 -1.32
CA ARG A 46 1.00 -15.40 -1.89
C ARG A 46 0.46 -14.10 -2.46
N VAL A 47 1.09 -13.01 -2.10
CA VAL A 47 0.70 -11.66 -2.52
C VAL A 47 1.89 -11.02 -3.20
N VAL A 48 1.68 -10.50 -4.40
CA VAL A 48 2.67 -9.67 -5.08
C VAL A 48 2.18 -8.24 -5.05
N VAL A 49 2.98 -7.38 -4.41
CA VAL A 49 2.78 -5.93 -4.39
C VAL A 49 3.75 -5.32 -5.39
N TYR A 50 3.25 -4.45 -6.25
CA TYR A 50 4.01 -3.77 -7.29
C TYR A 50 3.88 -2.27 -7.13
N SER A 51 4.97 -1.53 -7.40
CA SER A 51 4.97 -0.08 -7.45
C SER A 51 5.14 0.39 -8.89
N ASP A 52 4.20 1.21 -9.34
CA ASP A 52 4.24 1.86 -10.65
C ASP A 52 4.34 3.39 -10.48
N ASN A 53 4.24 4.12 -11.60
CA ASN A 53 4.34 5.57 -11.68
C ASN A 53 5.78 6.10 -11.62
N HIS A 54 6.01 7.34 -11.17
CA HIS A 54 7.26 8.07 -11.37
C HIS A 54 8.17 8.13 -10.14
N ASP A 55 7.65 7.80 -8.97
CA ASP A 55 8.36 7.93 -7.70
C ASP A 55 8.33 6.63 -6.91
N ASP A 56 9.32 6.44 -6.05
CA ASP A 56 9.36 5.31 -5.14
C ASP A 56 8.21 5.38 -4.13
N ALA A 57 7.57 4.25 -3.88
CA ALA A 57 6.60 4.13 -2.81
C ALA A 57 7.34 3.97 -1.47
N ARG A 58 7.15 4.93 -0.56
CA ARG A 58 7.80 4.95 0.75
C ARG A 58 6.90 4.36 1.83
N ALA A 59 7.52 3.69 2.80
CA ALA A 59 6.82 3.07 3.92
C ALA A 59 5.61 2.24 3.45
N VAL A 60 5.88 1.30 2.54
CA VAL A 60 4.83 0.41 2.01
C VAL A 60 4.45 -0.60 3.07
N HIS A 61 3.17 -0.65 3.40
CA HIS A 61 2.58 -1.61 4.32
C HIS A 61 1.58 -2.49 3.59
N LEU A 62 1.58 -3.77 3.93
CA LEU A 62 0.61 -4.74 3.43
C LEU A 62 -0.16 -5.32 4.63
N GLU A 63 -1.48 -5.23 4.60
CA GLU A 63 -2.37 -5.91 5.52
C GLU A 63 -3.01 -7.11 4.82
N ILE A 64 -2.92 -8.29 5.44
CA ILE A 64 -3.55 -9.53 4.95
C ILE A 64 -4.60 -9.94 5.97
N LEU A 65 -5.87 -9.87 5.58
CA LEU A 65 -7.00 -10.36 6.35
C LEU A 65 -7.15 -11.86 6.12
N LEU A 66 -7.16 -12.63 7.19
CA LEU A 66 -7.21 -14.08 7.14
C LEU A 66 -8.64 -14.61 7.22
N PRO A 67 -8.93 -15.84 6.79
CA PRO A 67 -10.18 -16.52 7.07
C PRO A 67 -10.47 -16.59 8.57
N LEU A 68 -11.74 -16.69 8.95
CA LEU A 68 -12.11 -16.85 10.36
C LEU A 68 -11.62 -18.19 10.91
N GLY A 69 -11.12 -18.17 12.14
CA GLY A 69 -10.75 -19.38 12.88
C GLY A 69 -9.44 -20.04 12.45
N VAL A 70 -8.62 -19.37 11.61
CA VAL A 70 -7.29 -19.86 11.24
C VAL A 70 -6.21 -19.37 12.20
N GLY A 71 -5.18 -20.18 12.41
CA GLY A 71 -3.95 -19.79 13.07
C GLY A 71 -2.84 -19.56 12.04
N VAL A 72 -2.01 -18.55 12.24
CA VAL A 72 -0.81 -18.33 11.40
C VAL A 72 0.29 -19.28 11.84
N THR A 73 0.80 -20.06 10.90
CA THR A 73 1.92 -21.01 11.15
C THR A 73 3.26 -20.44 10.66
N ARG A 74 3.23 -19.63 9.60
CA ARG A 74 4.43 -19.02 9.05
C ARG A 74 4.10 -17.76 8.25
N THR A 75 4.98 -16.76 8.32
CA THR A 75 4.93 -15.53 7.51
C THR A 75 6.26 -15.28 6.82
N ALA A 76 6.23 -14.45 5.79
CA ALA A 76 7.43 -13.86 5.22
C ALA A 76 8.17 -12.97 6.23
N MET A 77 9.45 -12.71 5.98
CA MET A 77 10.25 -11.78 6.77
C MET A 77 9.64 -10.36 6.70
N GLY A 78 9.67 -9.63 7.80
CA GLY A 78 9.06 -8.29 7.92
C GLY A 78 7.55 -8.31 8.18
N CYS A 79 6.95 -9.49 8.34
CA CYS A 79 5.53 -9.64 8.66
C CYS A 79 5.32 -10.12 10.09
N SER A 80 4.27 -9.64 10.73
CA SER A 80 3.80 -10.03 12.06
C SER A 80 2.32 -10.38 12.04
N ALA A 81 1.96 -11.48 12.70
CA ALA A 81 0.58 -11.86 12.87
C ALA A 81 -0.02 -11.15 14.10
N SER A 82 -1.19 -10.55 13.93
CA SER A 82 -2.02 -10.07 15.02
C SER A 82 -3.07 -11.14 15.33
N ALA A 83 -3.06 -11.67 16.55
CA ALA A 83 -4.09 -12.59 16.99
C ALA A 83 -5.44 -11.86 17.09
N SER A 84 -6.53 -12.56 16.80
CA SER A 84 -7.86 -12.08 17.16
C SER A 84 -7.94 -11.97 18.69
N PRO A 85 -8.52 -10.90 19.25
CA PRO A 85 -8.72 -10.81 20.67
C PRO A 85 -9.54 -12.03 21.18
N PRO A 86 -9.17 -12.63 22.31
CA PRO A 86 -9.93 -13.76 22.87
C PRO A 86 -11.38 -13.33 23.16
N GLY A 87 -12.32 -14.14 22.71
CA GLY A 87 -13.76 -13.90 22.93
C GLY A 87 -14.48 -13.11 21.82
N VAL A 88 -13.79 -12.66 20.78
CA VAL A 88 -14.39 -11.97 19.63
C VAL A 88 -14.22 -12.84 18.39
N SER A 89 -15.12 -13.82 18.23
CA SER A 89 -15.07 -14.80 17.12
C SER A 89 -15.34 -14.19 15.73
N GLU A 90 -15.80 -12.94 15.69
CA GLU A 90 -16.14 -12.26 14.42
C GLU A 90 -14.99 -11.43 13.84
N LEU A 91 -13.94 -11.16 14.62
CA LEU A 91 -12.77 -10.43 14.12
C LEU A 91 -11.81 -11.40 13.44
N ARG A 92 -11.54 -11.12 12.18
CA ARG A 92 -10.52 -11.84 11.43
C ARG A 92 -9.14 -11.52 11.99
N ALA A 93 -8.31 -12.56 12.19
CA ALA A 93 -6.89 -12.35 12.41
C ALA A 93 -6.28 -11.68 11.17
N LYS A 94 -5.21 -10.92 11.37
CA LYS A 94 -4.51 -10.25 10.29
C LYS A 94 -3.00 -10.40 10.40
N VAL A 95 -2.35 -10.33 9.26
CA VAL A 95 -0.90 -10.23 9.16
C VAL A 95 -0.57 -8.84 8.62
N LEU A 96 0.33 -8.15 9.32
CA LEU A 96 0.85 -6.84 8.93
C LEU A 96 2.29 -7.01 8.48
N CYS A 97 2.61 -6.55 7.28
CA CYS A 97 3.95 -6.59 6.72
C CYS A 97 4.46 -5.18 6.49
N ASP A 98 5.65 -4.88 7.02
CA ASP A 98 6.42 -3.69 6.66
C ASP A 98 7.31 -4.05 5.48
N MET A 99 7.05 -3.43 4.35
CA MET A 99 7.80 -3.66 3.12
C MET A 99 8.86 -2.58 2.86
N GLY A 100 8.91 -1.54 3.70
CA GLY A 100 9.82 -0.41 3.52
C GLY A 100 9.57 0.36 2.24
N THR A 101 10.63 0.81 1.58
CA THR A 101 10.52 1.48 0.28
C THR A 101 10.46 0.46 -0.85
N LEU A 102 9.49 0.62 -1.73
CA LEU A 102 9.37 -0.15 -2.96
C LEU A 102 9.74 0.77 -4.14
N PRO A 103 10.88 0.53 -4.80
CA PRO A 103 11.32 1.33 -5.94
C PRO A 103 10.32 1.30 -7.10
N VAL A 104 10.38 2.32 -7.95
CA VAL A 104 9.61 2.38 -9.20
C VAL A 104 9.80 1.11 -10.01
N HIS A 105 8.71 0.55 -10.52
CA HIS A 105 8.68 -0.69 -11.31
C HIS A 105 9.22 -1.93 -10.58
N ALA A 106 9.33 -1.89 -9.25
CA ALA A 106 9.69 -3.04 -8.46
C ALA A 106 8.46 -3.80 -7.94
N ALA A 107 8.62 -5.12 -7.81
CA ALA A 107 7.64 -5.99 -7.19
C ALA A 107 8.27 -6.67 -5.96
N ARG A 108 7.43 -6.96 -4.97
CA ARG A 108 7.82 -7.76 -3.80
C ARG A 108 6.74 -8.80 -3.50
N GLU A 109 7.17 -10.05 -3.36
CA GLU A 109 6.30 -11.15 -2.96
C GLU A 109 6.34 -11.31 -1.44
N VAL A 110 5.16 -11.53 -0.88
CA VAL A 110 4.95 -11.88 0.53
C VAL A 110 4.10 -13.14 0.57
N PHE A 111 4.35 -14.01 1.55
CA PHE A 111 3.52 -15.19 1.78
C PHE A 111 3.08 -15.29 3.23
N VAL A 112 1.93 -15.93 3.43
CA VAL A 112 1.45 -16.38 4.73
C VAL A 112 0.93 -17.81 4.62
N ILE A 113 1.28 -18.63 5.62
CA ILE A 113 0.79 -20.00 5.77
C ILE A 113 -0.06 -20.05 7.03
N THR A 114 -1.27 -20.59 6.90
CA THR A 114 -2.21 -20.73 8.01
C THR A 114 -2.69 -22.16 8.14
N THR A 115 -3.28 -22.50 9.29
CA THR A 115 -4.08 -23.71 9.42
C THR A 115 -5.32 -23.62 8.52
N LEU A 116 -6.02 -24.72 8.33
CA LEU A 116 -7.36 -24.70 7.73
C LEU A 116 -8.36 -24.04 8.70
N PRO A 117 -9.34 -23.30 8.17
CA PRO A 117 -10.46 -22.83 8.98
C PRO A 117 -11.37 -24.01 9.38
N PRO A 118 -12.22 -23.81 10.39
CA PRO A 118 -13.27 -24.76 10.73
C PRO A 118 -14.14 -25.14 9.52
N ALA A 119 -14.64 -26.38 9.51
CA ALA A 119 -15.51 -26.85 8.43
C ALA A 119 -16.72 -25.92 8.23
N GLY A 120 -17.03 -25.60 6.98
CA GLY A 120 -18.11 -24.68 6.61
C GLY A 120 -17.74 -23.18 6.66
N THR A 121 -16.55 -22.83 7.14
CA THR A 121 -16.08 -21.44 7.11
C THR A 121 -15.49 -21.08 5.74
N PRO A 122 -15.87 -19.94 5.14
CA PRO A 122 -15.28 -19.49 3.88
C PRO A 122 -13.77 -19.27 3.99
N LYS A 123 -13.03 -19.78 3.01
CA LYS A 123 -11.57 -19.63 2.93
C LYS A 123 -11.22 -18.33 2.20
N THR A 124 -11.69 -17.21 2.71
CA THR A 124 -11.53 -15.90 2.08
C THR A 124 -10.36 -15.13 2.67
N PHE A 125 -9.43 -14.75 1.82
CA PHE A 125 -8.35 -13.81 2.12
C PHE A 125 -8.66 -12.46 1.49
N GLY A 126 -8.42 -11.37 2.25
CA GLY A 126 -8.40 -10.01 1.76
C GLY A 126 -7.02 -9.43 1.91
N VAL A 127 -6.58 -8.59 0.99
CA VAL A 127 -5.28 -7.92 1.07
C VAL A 127 -5.43 -6.45 0.74
N PHE A 128 -4.69 -5.61 1.46
CA PHE A 128 -4.68 -4.18 1.25
C PHE A 128 -3.25 -3.64 1.38
N ALA A 129 -2.78 -2.91 0.36
CA ALA A 129 -1.49 -2.23 0.37
C ALA A 129 -1.68 -0.72 0.56
N SER A 130 -0.75 -0.09 1.25
CA SER A 130 -0.70 1.36 1.44
C SER A 130 0.73 1.86 1.44
N SER A 131 0.94 3.16 1.23
CA SER A 131 2.23 3.83 1.35
C SER A 131 2.06 5.25 1.85
N ASP A 132 3.15 5.85 2.35
CA ASP A 132 3.19 7.27 2.71
C ASP A 132 3.29 8.16 1.46
N THR A 133 3.70 7.62 0.31
CA THR A 133 3.66 8.34 -0.95
C THR A 133 2.22 8.36 -1.47
N PRO A 134 1.65 9.53 -1.81
CA PRO A 134 0.29 9.63 -2.35
C PRO A 134 0.09 8.74 -3.56
N ASP A 135 -0.98 7.95 -3.53
CA ASP A 135 -1.36 7.02 -4.58
C ASP A 135 -2.49 7.61 -5.43
N PRO A 136 -2.28 7.79 -6.73
CA PRO A 136 -3.30 8.34 -7.62
C PRO A 136 -4.41 7.35 -7.98
N ARG A 137 -4.23 6.03 -7.70
CA ARG A 137 -5.17 4.96 -8.05
C ARG A 137 -5.45 3.99 -6.90
N PRO A 138 -5.91 4.45 -5.73
CA PRO A 138 -6.03 3.61 -4.53
C PRO A 138 -7.01 2.42 -4.67
N ALA A 139 -7.80 2.39 -5.73
CA ALA A 139 -8.74 1.29 -5.98
C ALA A 139 -8.05 -0.05 -6.35
N ASN A 140 -6.79 -0.01 -6.84
CA ASN A 140 -6.01 -1.21 -7.18
C ASN A 140 -5.14 -1.74 -6.02
N ASN A 141 -5.22 -1.09 -4.86
CA ASN A 141 -4.49 -1.47 -3.64
C ASN A 141 -5.17 -2.61 -2.86
N PHE A 142 -6.31 -3.07 -3.32
CA PHE A 142 -7.10 -4.11 -2.65
C PHE A 142 -7.34 -5.30 -3.59
N ALA A 143 -7.28 -6.51 -3.03
CA ALA A 143 -7.75 -7.72 -3.67
C ALA A 143 -8.38 -8.68 -2.64
N GLU A 144 -9.31 -9.50 -3.10
CA GLU A 144 -9.91 -10.55 -2.30
C GLU A 144 -9.96 -11.87 -3.09
N ARG A 145 -9.72 -12.98 -2.42
CA ARG A 145 -9.76 -14.32 -3.00
C ARG A 145 -10.43 -15.30 -2.06
N THR A 146 -11.41 -16.01 -2.55
CA THR A 146 -12.07 -17.13 -1.85
C THR A 146 -11.73 -18.43 -2.55
N LEU A 147 -11.27 -19.42 -1.79
CA LEU A 147 -11.16 -20.81 -2.28
C LEU A 147 -12.51 -21.52 -2.10
N PRO A 148 -12.88 -22.38 -3.05
CA PRO A 148 -14.06 -23.23 -2.94
C PRO A 148 -13.98 -24.23 -1.79
#